data_7023e4bca1655eada5900d3c48e55e43
#
_entry.id   7023e4bca1655eada5900d3c48e55e43
#
_cell.length_a   1.000
_cell.length_b   1.000
_cell.length_c   1.000
_cell.angle_alpha   90.00
_cell.angle_beta   90.00
_cell.angle_gamma   90.00
#
_symmetry.space_group_name_H-M   'P 1'
#
loop_
_entity.id
_entity.type
_entity.pdbx_description
1 polymer ?
#
loop_
_entity_poly.entity_id
_entity_poly.type
_entity_poly.pdbx_seq_one_letter_code
_entity_poly.pdbx_strand_id
1 'polypeptide(L)'
;MNFLYRALFKHLMLSAVRSHQDAGRPALAGYAFDLITAKIHLDGRFAHRELSALERHVFPQLEPGGICLDVGANIGNHAVNFADVFDQVHAFEPNQKALELLRINAALRPNITVHPVGLSDQSRVLEVIQPAFNLGGTGASATNGNPLDEKVELQLKALDEMKLPLYGKRVTFMKIDVEGHEPEVIRGAAQTLSDHSPVLGIEVDRRSVQDGSSPALDAAQALGYTHMYAMRRGRAALFRAVDRPTARNYPLLLLSKSKLNFD
;
A
#
# COMPACT_ATOMS: atom_id res chain seq x y z
N MET A 1 -34.65 -1.29 -7.81
CA MET A 1 -34.12 -2.67 -7.72
C MET A 1 -35.25 -3.61 -7.33
N ASN A 2 -35.52 -4.66 -8.13
CA ASN A 2 -36.58 -5.63 -7.96
C ASN A 2 -36.41 -6.41 -6.62
N PHE A 3 -37.52 -6.84 -5.98
CA PHE A 3 -37.53 -7.60 -4.73
C PHE A 3 -36.60 -8.84 -4.77
N LEU A 4 -36.62 -9.60 -5.87
CA LEU A 4 -35.76 -10.78 -6.06
C LEU A 4 -34.28 -10.42 -6.06
N TYR A 5 -33.89 -9.34 -6.73
CA TYR A 5 -32.50 -8.87 -6.72
C TYR A 5 -32.06 -8.44 -5.31
N ARG A 6 -32.94 -7.78 -4.55
CA ARG A 6 -32.62 -7.38 -3.16
C ARG A 6 -32.45 -8.60 -2.26
N ALA A 7 -33.31 -9.61 -2.39
CA ALA A 7 -33.23 -10.84 -1.62
C ALA A 7 -31.96 -11.64 -1.94
N LEU A 8 -31.63 -11.79 -3.24
CA LEU A 8 -30.40 -12.45 -3.69
C LEU A 8 -29.15 -11.70 -3.22
N PHE A 9 -29.13 -10.38 -3.42
CA PHE A 9 -28.00 -9.56 -2.98
C PHE A 9 -27.77 -9.66 -1.47
N LYS A 10 -28.84 -9.56 -0.67
CA LYS A 10 -28.79 -9.75 0.78
C LYS A 10 -28.23 -11.13 1.15
N HIS A 11 -28.68 -12.17 0.48
CA HIS A 11 -28.22 -13.54 0.74
C HIS A 11 -26.71 -13.68 0.45
N LEU A 12 -26.25 -13.20 -0.72
CA LEU A 12 -24.84 -13.23 -1.11
C LEU A 12 -23.96 -12.43 -0.14
N MET A 13 -24.39 -11.22 0.24
CA MET A 13 -23.68 -10.39 1.23
C MET A 13 -23.56 -11.09 2.59
N LEU A 14 -24.64 -11.67 3.10
CA LEU A 14 -24.62 -12.38 4.37
C LEU A 14 -23.74 -13.64 4.31
N SER A 15 -23.73 -14.34 3.17
CA SER A 15 -22.85 -15.48 2.95
C SER A 15 -21.38 -15.06 2.95
N ALA A 16 -21.04 -13.96 2.26
CA ALA A 16 -19.68 -13.40 2.26
C ALA A 16 -19.25 -12.99 3.67
N VAL A 17 -20.10 -12.26 4.41
CA VAL A 17 -19.83 -11.85 5.80
C VAL A 17 -19.50 -13.06 6.67
N ARG A 18 -20.31 -14.13 6.64
CA ARG A 18 -20.06 -15.36 7.41
C ARG A 18 -18.71 -15.99 7.02
N SER A 19 -18.46 -16.14 5.71
CA SER A 19 -17.21 -16.71 5.21
C SER A 19 -15.98 -15.93 5.69
N HIS A 20 -16.06 -14.59 5.73
CA HIS A 20 -14.96 -13.75 6.20
C HIS A 20 -14.79 -13.82 7.72
N GLN A 21 -15.90 -13.90 8.48
CA GLN A 21 -15.86 -14.11 9.93
C GLN A 21 -15.25 -15.47 10.28
N ASP A 22 -15.68 -16.54 9.60
CA ASP A 22 -15.12 -17.89 9.79
C ASP A 22 -13.64 -17.98 9.43
N ALA A 23 -13.19 -17.16 8.47
CA ALA A 23 -11.79 -17.02 8.11
C ALA A 23 -10.98 -16.08 9.05
N GLY A 24 -11.58 -15.56 10.11
CA GLY A 24 -10.93 -14.66 11.08
C GLY A 24 -10.53 -13.31 10.51
N ARG A 25 -11.19 -12.85 9.44
CA ARG A 25 -10.88 -11.54 8.84
C ARG A 25 -11.28 -10.41 9.78
N PRO A 26 -10.41 -9.37 9.95
CA PRO A 26 -10.73 -8.22 10.79
C PRO A 26 -11.90 -7.42 10.18
N ALA A 27 -12.79 -6.93 11.04
CA ALA A 27 -13.88 -6.05 10.63
C ALA A 27 -13.34 -4.62 10.44
N LEU A 28 -13.04 -4.25 9.20
CA LEU A 28 -12.55 -2.93 8.85
C LEU A 28 -13.68 -1.91 8.69
N ALA A 29 -13.46 -0.70 9.18
CA ALA A 29 -14.29 0.46 8.86
C ALA A 29 -13.95 0.97 7.46
N GLY A 30 -14.96 1.40 6.71
CA GLY A 30 -14.79 1.95 5.36
C GLY A 30 -15.94 2.85 4.96
N TYR A 31 -15.79 3.62 3.90
CA TYR A 31 -16.87 4.44 3.35
C TYR A 31 -17.81 3.60 2.49
N ALA A 32 -19.13 3.77 2.70
CA ALA A 32 -20.12 3.16 1.82
C ALA A 32 -19.93 3.63 0.37
N PHE A 33 -20.12 2.71 -0.59
CA PHE A 33 -20.01 2.95 -2.03
C PHE A 33 -18.59 3.28 -2.55
N ASP A 34 -17.57 3.14 -1.71
CA ASP A 34 -16.17 3.17 -2.11
C ASP A 34 -15.72 1.82 -2.69
N LEU A 35 -14.82 1.86 -3.69
CA LEU A 35 -14.33 0.66 -4.38
C LEU A 35 -13.53 -0.26 -3.45
N ILE A 36 -12.72 0.32 -2.56
CA ILE A 36 -11.92 -0.44 -1.59
C ILE A 36 -12.85 -1.21 -0.66
N THR A 37 -13.85 -0.52 -0.09
CA THR A 37 -14.86 -1.12 0.77
C THR A 37 -15.66 -2.22 0.06
N ALA A 38 -16.05 -1.99 -1.20
CA ALA A 38 -16.74 -3.00 -2.00
C ALA A 38 -15.90 -4.27 -2.19
N LYS A 39 -14.59 -4.13 -2.46
CA LYS A 39 -13.68 -5.27 -2.59
C LYS A 39 -13.42 -5.96 -1.25
N ILE A 40 -13.35 -5.22 -0.14
CA ILE A 40 -13.27 -5.83 1.20
C ILE A 40 -14.50 -6.71 1.47
N HIS A 41 -15.70 -6.26 1.11
CA HIS A 41 -16.90 -7.09 1.24
C HIS A 41 -16.87 -8.35 0.39
N LEU A 42 -16.30 -8.27 -0.83
CA LEU A 42 -16.24 -9.42 -1.75
C LEU A 42 -15.14 -10.42 -1.34
N ASP A 43 -13.94 -9.93 -1.05
CA ASP A 43 -12.72 -10.74 -0.94
C ASP A 43 -12.21 -10.88 0.51
N GLY A 44 -12.88 -10.23 1.49
CA GLY A 44 -12.50 -10.18 2.90
C GLY A 44 -11.36 -9.19 3.21
N ARG A 45 -10.69 -8.69 2.18
CA ARG A 45 -9.66 -7.64 2.23
C ARG A 45 -9.42 -7.07 0.84
N PHE A 46 -9.03 -5.81 0.77
CA PHE A 46 -8.57 -5.21 -0.48
C PHE A 46 -7.22 -5.81 -0.89
N ALA A 47 -6.94 -5.87 -2.18
CA ALA A 47 -5.71 -6.45 -2.73
C ALA A 47 -5.45 -7.90 -2.23
N HIS A 48 -6.52 -8.72 -2.12
CA HIS A 48 -6.45 -10.08 -1.56
C HIS A 48 -5.36 -10.94 -2.21
N ARG A 49 -5.17 -10.84 -3.53
CA ARG A 49 -4.19 -11.65 -4.27
C ARG A 49 -2.77 -11.22 -3.98
N GLU A 50 -2.52 -9.92 -3.93
CA GLU A 50 -1.25 -9.30 -3.62
C GLU A 50 -0.82 -9.66 -2.18
N LEU A 51 -1.71 -9.43 -1.22
CA LEU A 51 -1.47 -9.78 0.19
C LEU A 51 -1.20 -11.28 0.35
N SER A 52 -2.01 -12.14 -0.28
CA SER A 52 -1.79 -13.60 -0.22
C SER A 52 -0.47 -14.04 -0.85
N ALA A 53 -0.03 -13.35 -1.91
CA ALA A 53 1.27 -13.62 -2.53
C ALA A 53 2.44 -13.18 -1.64
N LEU A 54 2.33 -12.01 -1.00
CA LEU A 54 3.33 -11.52 -0.04
C LEU A 54 3.45 -12.46 1.15
N GLU A 55 2.33 -12.80 1.79
CA GLU A 55 2.27 -13.69 2.95
C GLU A 55 2.86 -15.07 2.68
N ARG A 56 2.61 -15.61 1.50
CA ARG A 56 3.05 -16.96 1.15
C ARG A 56 4.47 -17.03 0.64
N HIS A 57 4.92 -16.02 -0.12
CA HIS A 57 6.14 -16.15 -0.91
C HIS A 57 7.21 -15.11 -0.57
N VAL A 58 6.89 -14.01 0.08
CA VAL A 58 7.85 -12.93 0.37
C VAL A 58 8.19 -12.87 1.85
N PHE A 59 7.17 -12.70 2.69
CA PHE A 59 7.38 -12.50 4.13
C PHE A 59 8.16 -13.64 4.81
N PRO A 60 7.99 -14.93 4.44
CA PRO A 60 8.81 -16.01 5.00
C PRO A 60 10.30 -15.94 4.66
N GLN A 61 10.70 -15.11 3.68
CA GLN A 61 12.09 -14.90 3.30
C GLN A 61 12.72 -13.68 4.00
N LEU A 62 11.92 -12.89 4.72
CA LEU A 62 12.40 -11.72 5.45
C LEU A 62 12.91 -12.13 6.83
N GLU A 63 13.75 -11.27 7.42
CA GLU A 63 14.20 -11.43 8.80
C GLU A 63 12.99 -11.37 9.74
N PRO A 64 12.77 -12.39 10.61
CA PRO A 64 11.65 -12.41 11.55
C PRO A 64 11.71 -11.24 12.54
N GLY A 65 10.56 -10.76 12.99
CA GLY A 65 10.48 -9.69 13.99
C GLY A 65 10.84 -8.30 13.47
N GLY A 66 10.85 -8.14 12.16
CA GLY A 66 11.13 -6.87 11.50
C GLY A 66 9.99 -5.86 11.57
N ILE A 67 10.28 -4.67 11.10
CA ILE A 67 9.35 -3.53 11.00
C ILE A 67 8.88 -3.41 9.55
N CYS A 68 7.58 -3.15 9.37
CA CYS A 68 6.98 -2.79 8.10
C CYS A 68 6.67 -1.28 8.06
N LEU A 69 6.97 -0.64 6.93
CA LEU A 69 6.50 0.71 6.61
C LEU A 69 5.40 0.60 5.54
N ASP A 70 4.19 1.08 5.84
CA ASP A 70 3.06 1.16 4.91
C ASP A 70 2.83 2.62 4.51
N VAL A 71 3.38 3.02 3.36
CA VAL A 71 3.38 4.40 2.86
C VAL A 71 2.24 4.56 1.87
N GLY A 72 1.31 5.46 2.16
CA GLY A 72 0.01 5.53 1.51
C GLY A 72 -0.95 4.48 2.10
N ALA A 73 -1.04 4.44 3.44
CA ALA A 73 -1.80 3.41 4.14
C ALA A 73 -3.32 3.50 3.92
N ASN A 74 -3.80 4.63 3.42
CA ASN A 74 -5.22 4.88 3.16
C ASN A 74 -6.06 4.53 4.41
N ILE A 75 -7.12 3.72 4.28
CA ILE A 75 -7.95 3.29 5.41
C ILE A 75 -7.28 2.22 6.30
N GLY A 76 -6.04 1.79 6.02
CA GLY A 76 -5.28 0.84 6.83
C GLY A 76 -5.50 -0.64 6.49
N ASN A 77 -6.07 -0.96 5.35
CA ASN A 77 -6.27 -2.35 4.93
C ASN A 77 -4.95 -3.15 4.91
N HIS A 78 -3.89 -2.59 4.32
CA HIS A 78 -2.58 -3.24 4.30
C HIS A 78 -1.94 -3.26 5.69
N ALA A 79 -1.93 -2.13 6.40
CA ALA A 79 -1.36 -2.02 7.74
C ALA A 79 -1.92 -3.08 8.71
N VAL A 80 -3.25 -3.29 8.73
CA VAL A 80 -3.90 -4.30 9.60
C VAL A 80 -3.48 -5.73 9.25
N ASN A 81 -3.34 -6.04 7.95
CA ASN A 81 -2.85 -7.37 7.53
C ASN A 81 -1.35 -7.55 7.79
N PHE A 82 -0.53 -6.50 7.61
CA PHE A 82 0.90 -6.55 7.91
C PHE A 82 1.18 -6.70 9.41
N ALA A 83 0.32 -6.16 10.25
CA ALA A 83 0.45 -6.28 11.71
C ALA A 83 0.33 -7.71 12.25
N ASP A 84 -0.21 -8.64 11.46
CA ASP A 84 -0.23 -10.07 11.80
C ASP A 84 1.11 -10.77 11.52
N VAL A 85 2.04 -10.09 10.81
CA VAL A 85 3.32 -10.66 10.35
C VAL A 85 4.52 -9.94 10.96
N PHE A 86 4.46 -8.61 11.06
CA PHE A 86 5.57 -7.79 11.51
C PHE A 86 5.40 -7.40 12.98
N ASP A 87 6.50 -7.26 13.70
CA ASP A 87 6.48 -6.85 15.11
C ASP A 87 5.94 -5.43 15.28
N GLN A 88 6.20 -4.57 14.29
CA GLN A 88 5.65 -3.22 14.24
C GLN A 88 5.31 -2.82 12.80
N VAL A 89 4.26 -2.04 12.65
CA VAL A 89 3.86 -1.40 11.40
C VAL A 89 3.76 0.10 11.61
N HIS A 90 4.50 0.87 10.84
CA HIS A 90 4.35 2.32 10.74
C HIS A 90 3.53 2.65 9.50
N ALA A 91 2.32 3.16 9.70
CA ALA A 91 1.36 3.50 8.65
C ALA A 91 1.33 5.02 8.42
N PHE A 92 1.63 5.47 7.20
CA PHE A 92 1.71 6.88 6.82
C PHE A 92 0.56 7.23 5.90
N GLU A 93 -0.26 8.22 6.31
CA GLU A 93 -1.41 8.69 5.52
C GLU A 93 -1.63 10.19 5.79
N PRO A 94 -1.46 11.06 4.78
CA PRO A 94 -1.64 12.49 4.94
C PRO A 94 -3.10 12.94 4.78
N ASN A 95 -3.94 12.18 4.08
CA ASN A 95 -5.32 12.58 3.80
C ASN A 95 -6.18 12.42 5.04
N GLN A 96 -6.77 13.52 5.52
CA GLN A 96 -7.53 13.54 6.77
C GLN A 96 -8.71 12.56 6.78
N LYS A 97 -9.45 12.42 5.67
CA LYS A 97 -10.62 11.53 5.60
C LYS A 97 -10.20 10.05 5.69
N ALA A 98 -9.14 9.67 4.97
CA ALA A 98 -8.58 8.32 5.05
C ALA A 98 -7.95 8.06 6.42
N LEU A 99 -7.25 9.06 6.98
CA LEU A 99 -6.60 9.00 8.29
C LEU A 99 -7.57 8.72 9.44
N GLU A 100 -8.78 9.25 9.41
CA GLU A 100 -9.81 8.97 10.41
C GLU A 100 -10.18 7.48 10.42
N LEU A 101 -10.39 6.88 9.25
CA LEU A 101 -10.63 5.44 9.12
C LEU A 101 -9.40 4.62 9.45
N LEU A 102 -8.21 5.07 9.05
CA LEU A 102 -6.95 4.41 9.41
C LEU A 102 -6.80 4.30 10.94
N ARG A 103 -7.09 5.35 11.69
CA ARG A 103 -7.02 5.33 13.16
C ARG A 103 -7.99 4.32 13.77
N ILE A 104 -9.22 4.24 13.25
CA ILE A 104 -10.22 3.25 13.69
C ILE A 104 -9.72 1.84 13.41
N ASN A 105 -9.23 1.59 12.20
CA ASN A 105 -8.77 0.28 11.77
C ASN A 105 -7.46 -0.13 12.46
N ALA A 106 -6.52 0.81 12.66
CA ALA A 106 -5.29 0.57 13.38
C ALA A 106 -5.52 0.13 14.84
N ALA A 107 -6.60 0.59 15.48
CA ALA A 107 -6.96 0.16 16.83
C ALA A 107 -7.28 -1.35 16.94
N LEU A 108 -7.46 -2.06 15.83
CA LEU A 108 -7.60 -3.52 15.80
C LEU A 108 -6.28 -4.27 16.09
N ARG A 109 -5.14 -3.58 16.01
CA ARG A 109 -3.81 -4.17 16.20
C ARG A 109 -2.91 -3.23 17.01
N PRO A 110 -2.43 -3.64 18.19
CA PRO A 110 -1.67 -2.76 19.11
C PRO A 110 -0.28 -2.39 18.59
N ASN A 111 0.21 -3.10 17.57
CA ASN A 111 1.53 -2.90 16.95
C ASN A 111 1.51 -2.00 15.71
N ILE A 112 0.41 -1.27 15.45
CA ILE A 112 0.34 -0.26 14.39
C ILE A 112 0.53 1.13 14.98
N THR A 113 1.50 1.87 14.45
CA THR A 113 1.70 3.30 14.73
C THR A 113 1.27 4.12 13.52
N VAL A 114 0.30 5.01 13.72
CA VAL A 114 -0.24 5.88 12.66
C VAL A 114 0.51 7.20 12.64
N HIS A 115 1.00 7.58 11.46
CA HIS A 115 1.65 8.86 11.19
C HIS A 115 0.76 9.71 10.28
N PRO A 116 0.24 10.86 10.75
CA PRO A 116 -0.67 11.72 9.98
C PRO A 116 0.10 12.62 9.00
N VAL A 117 0.99 12.02 8.22
CA VAL A 117 1.83 12.69 7.22
C VAL A 117 2.05 11.76 6.03
N GLY A 118 2.23 12.35 4.85
CA GLY A 118 2.77 11.64 3.69
C GLY A 118 4.29 11.66 3.71
N LEU A 119 4.92 10.73 2.99
CA LEU A 119 6.36 10.75 2.79
C LEU A 119 6.73 11.43 1.47
N SER A 120 7.87 12.12 1.46
CA SER A 120 8.42 12.85 0.32
C SER A 120 9.94 12.96 0.46
N ASP A 121 10.59 13.63 -0.48
CA ASP A 121 12.01 13.95 -0.44
C ASP A 121 12.39 15.06 0.55
N GLN A 122 11.41 15.87 0.98
CA GLN A 122 11.61 16.96 1.93
C GLN A 122 10.31 17.30 2.66
N SER A 123 10.44 17.97 3.80
CA SER A 123 9.29 18.47 4.57
C SER A 123 8.64 19.65 3.84
N ARG A 124 7.35 19.52 3.50
CA ARG A 124 6.55 20.57 2.82
C ARG A 124 5.06 20.34 2.98
N VAL A 125 4.29 21.37 2.66
CA VAL A 125 2.84 21.27 2.47
C VAL A 125 2.57 21.17 0.96
N LEU A 126 1.76 20.21 0.55
CA LEU A 126 1.36 20.03 -0.83
C LEU A 126 -0.15 20.22 -0.96
N GLU A 127 -0.58 21.19 -1.77
CA GLU A 127 -2.00 21.33 -2.15
C GLU A 127 -2.31 20.34 -3.27
N VAL A 128 -3.34 19.52 -3.07
CA VAL A 128 -3.81 18.55 -4.06
C VAL A 128 -5.33 18.64 -4.21
N ILE A 129 -5.84 18.07 -5.32
CA ILE A 129 -7.28 17.94 -5.52
C ILE A 129 -7.69 16.54 -5.07
N GLN A 130 -8.61 16.48 -4.14
CA GLN A 130 -9.24 15.25 -3.68
C GLN A 130 -10.54 15.03 -4.44
N PRO A 131 -10.66 13.93 -5.22
CA PRO A 131 -11.90 13.58 -5.88
C PRO A 131 -13.00 13.24 -4.87
N ALA A 132 -14.23 13.74 -5.11
CA ALA A 132 -15.37 13.57 -4.21
C ALA A 132 -15.75 12.09 -3.96
N PHE A 133 -15.50 11.19 -4.93
CA PHE A 133 -15.93 9.78 -4.91
C PHE A 133 -14.78 8.77 -4.93
N ASN A 134 -13.53 9.21 -4.83
CA ASN A 134 -12.37 8.33 -4.77
C ASN A 134 -11.35 8.88 -3.77
N LEU A 135 -11.43 8.43 -2.54
CA LEU A 135 -10.53 8.88 -1.47
C LEU A 135 -9.10 8.33 -1.63
N GLY A 136 -8.93 7.18 -2.31
CA GLY A 136 -7.63 6.60 -2.58
C GLY A 136 -6.89 7.24 -3.75
N GLY A 137 -7.59 7.92 -4.65
CA GLY A 137 -7.01 8.58 -5.83
C GLY A 137 -6.60 10.04 -5.59
N THR A 138 -6.15 10.39 -4.40
CA THR A 138 -5.70 11.74 -4.05
C THR A 138 -4.30 11.98 -4.62
N GLY A 139 -4.20 12.43 -5.87
CA GLY A 139 -2.92 12.68 -6.53
C GLY A 139 -2.85 14.07 -7.16
N ALA A 140 -1.64 14.55 -7.41
CA ALA A 140 -1.39 15.84 -8.08
C ALA A 140 -2.02 15.94 -9.49
N SER A 141 -2.45 14.81 -10.06
CA SER A 141 -3.01 14.70 -11.42
C SER A 141 -4.53 14.50 -11.47
N ALA A 142 -5.22 14.46 -10.34
CA ALA A 142 -6.64 14.11 -10.27
C ALA A 142 -7.55 15.33 -10.52
N THR A 143 -7.52 15.88 -11.73
CA THR A 143 -8.51 16.90 -12.13
C THR A 143 -9.55 16.27 -13.06
N ASN A 144 -10.67 15.82 -12.50
CA ASN A 144 -11.82 15.42 -13.31
C ASN A 144 -12.83 16.55 -13.53
N GLY A 145 -12.55 17.75 -12.99
CA GLY A 145 -13.43 18.91 -13.12
C GLY A 145 -14.79 18.74 -12.44
N ASN A 146 -14.92 17.81 -11.50
CA ASN A 146 -16.14 17.63 -10.72
C ASN A 146 -16.30 18.81 -9.74
N PRO A 147 -17.45 19.51 -9.73
CA PRO A 147 -17.70 20.62 -8.79
C PRO A 147 -17.61 20.24 -7.31
N LEU A 148 -17.64 18.95 -6.99
CA LEU A 148 -17.55 18.42 -5.63
C LEU A 148 -16.13 18.03 -5.23
N ASP A 149 -15.14 18.18 -6.13
CA ASP A 149 -13.74 17.93 -5.81
C ASP A 149 -13.23 19.04 -4.85
N GLU A 150 -12.50 18.64 -3.84
CA GLU A 150 -12.01 19.53 -2.79
C GLU A 150 -10.50 19.75 -2.93
N LYS A 151 -10.04 20.98 -2.68
CA LYS A 151 -8.62 21.26 -2.46
C LYS A 151 -8.27 20.91 -1.02
N VAL A 152 -7.27 20.07 -0.85
CA VAL A 152 -6.78 19.67 0.48
C VAL A 152 -5.28 19.87 0.58
N GLU A 153 -4.81 20.22 1.77
CA GLU A 153 -3.40 20.33 2.08
C GLU A 153 -2.89 19.03 2.72
N LEU A 154 -1.84 18.49 2.15
CA LEU A 154 -1.16 17.31 2.68
C LEU A 154 0.16 17.73 3.32
N GLN A 155 0.37 17.31 4.57
CA GLN A 155 1.65 17.49 5.27
C GLN A 155 2.59 16.37 4.81
N LEU A 156 3.73 16.72 4.23
CA LEU A 156 4.74 15.77 3.74
C LEU A 156 6.03 15.91 4.56
N LYS A 157 6.74 14.79 4.75
CA LYS A 157 8.04 14.74 5.42
C LYS A 157 8.99 13.76 4.72
N ALA A 158 10.29 14.01 4.79
CA ALA A 158 11.27 13.00 4.46
C ALA A 158 11.33 11.95 5.60
N LEU A 159 11.36 10.67 5.23
CA LEU A 159 11.43 9.58 6.22
C LEU A 159 12.69 9.69 7.07
N ASP A 160 13.83 10.02 6.44
CA ASP A 160 15.13 10.10 7.10
C ASP A 160 15.22 11.27 8.11
N GLU A 161 14.32 12.27 8.02
CA GLU A 161 14.18 13.34 9.01
C GLU A 161 13.30 12.91 10.19
N MET A 162 12.56 11.80 10.07
CA MET A 162 11.67 11.31 11.12
C MET A 162 12.42 10.37 12.06
N LYS A 163 12.34 10.63 13.34
CA LYS A 163 12.89 9.72 14.37
C LYS A 163 11.87 8.62 14.69
N LEU A 164 11.77 7.62 13.81
CA LEU A 164 10.88 6.49 14.07
C LEU A 164 11.40 5.65 15.24
N PRO A 165 10.50 5.18 16.15
CA PRO A 165 10.88 4.30 17.24
C PRO A 165 11.08 2.87 16.69
N LEU A 166 12.29 2.56 16.23
CA LEU A 166 12.62 1.24 15.68
C LEU A 166 13.01 0.21 16.74
N TYR A 167 13.25 0.63 17.98
CA TYR A 167 13.57 -0.27 19.13
C TYR A 167 14.70 -1.26 18.84
N GLY A 168 15.69 -0.87 18.05
CA GLY A 168 16.81 -1.72 17.65
C GLY A 168 16.48 -2.77 16.58
N LYS A 169 15.27 -2.76 16.04
CA LYS A 169 14.84 -3.66 14.97
C LYS A 169 15.12 -3.08 13.58
N ARG A 170 15.14 -3.96 12.59
CA ARG A 170 15.32 -3.56 11.20
C ARG A 170 13.99 -3.32 10.50
N VAL A 171 13.94 -2.34 9.62
CA VAL A 171 12.90 -2.25 8.61
C VAL A 171 13.17 -3.35 7.58
N THR A 172 12.26 -4.30 7.42
CA THR A 172 12.43 -5.46 6.54
C THR A 172 11.53 -5.43 5.31
N PHE A 173 10.44 -4.65 5.38
CA PHE A 173 9.52 -4.43 4.26
C PHE A 173 9.03 -2.99 4.24
N MET A 174 8.91 -2.41 3.04
CA MET A 174 8.32 -1.10 2.84
C MET A 174 7.39 -1.14 1.62
N LYS A 175 6.09 -0.94 1.85
CA LYS A 175 5.11 -0.73 0.78
C LYS A 175 5.06 0.77 0.46
N ILE A 176 5.06 1.12 -0.83
CA ILE A 176 4.94 2.50 -1.32
C ILE A 176 3.85 2.52 -2.39
N ASP A 177 2.77 3.23 -2.08
CA ASP A 177 1.59 3.33 -2.94
C ASP A 177 1.00 4.74 -2.72
N VAL A 178 1.53 5.72 -3.44
CA VAL A 178 1.30 7.15 -3.20
C VAL A 178 0.92 7.90 -4.46
N GLU A 179 0.31 7.16 -5.41
CA GLU A 179 -0.34 7.73 -6.60
C GLU A 179 0.58 8.63 -7.45
N GLY A 180 1.82 8.17 -7.67
CA GLY A 180 2.80 8.81 -8.54
C GLY A 180 3.86 9.65 -7.82
N HIS A 181 3.90 9.61 -6.48
CA HIS A 181 4.91 10.30 -5.66
C HIS A 181 6.00 9.35 -5.12
N GLU A 182 6.07 8.13 -5.64
CA GLU A 182 7.02 7.08 -5.23
C GLU A 182 8.49 7.50 -5.34
N PRO A 183 8.91 8.22 -6.41
CA PRO A 183 10.30 8.66 -6.53
C PRO A 183 10.75 9.58 -5.40
N GLU A 184 9.87 10.51 -4.97
CA GLU A 184 10.12 11.43 -3.86
C GLU A 184 10.23 10.69 -2.54
N VAL A 185 9.34 9.72 -2.29
CA VAL A 185 9.39 8.85 -1.11
C VAL A 185 10.72 8.10 -1.04
N ILE A 186 11.17 7.50 -2.15
CA ILE A 186 12.44 6.74 -2.20
C ILE A 186 13.62 7.66 -1.93
N ARG A 187 13.65 8.87 -2.49
CA ARG A 187 14.72 9.85 -2.23
C ARG A 187 14.75 10.31 -0.78
N GLY A 188 13.59 10.58 -0.17
CA GLY A 188 13.51 11.00 1.23
C GLY A 188 13.68 9.88 2.26
N ALA A 189 13.82 8.64 1.79
CA ALA A 189 14.11 7.46 2.60
C ALA A 189 15.49 6.86 2.30
N ALA A 190 16.37 7.57 1.59
CA ALA A 190 17.61 7.01 1.03
C ALA A 190 18.54 6.43 2.12
N GLN A 191 18.68 7.11 3.26
CA GLN A 191 19.49 6.63 4.39
C GLN A 191 18.85 5.37 5.01
N THR A 192 17.55 5.41 5.30
CA THR A 192 16.80 4.26 5.82
C THR A 192 16.90 3.05 4.90
N LEU A 193 16.75 3.25 3.59
CA LEU A 193 16.86 2.19 2.57
C LEU A 193 18.28 1.64 2.44
N SER A 194 19.28 2.47 2.70
CA SER A 194 20.69 2.03 2.72
C SER A 194 21.01 1.19 3.96
N ASP A 195 20.59 1.66 5.13
CA ASP A 195 20.92 1.05 6.41
C ASP A 195 20.17 -0.27 6.65
N HIS A 196 18.88 -0.32 6.27
CA HIS A 196 18.03 -1.47 6.54
C HIS A 196 17.87 -2.41 5.35
N SER A 197 17.99 -1.94 4.12
CA SER A 197 17.83 -2.71 2.87
C SER A 197 16.52 -3.53 2.83
N PRO A 198 15.35 -2.93 3.17
CA PRO A 198 14.08 -3.64 3.14
C PRO A 198 13.73 -4.12 1.73
N VAL A 199 12.88 -5.14 1.63
CA VAL A 199 12.20 -5.41 0.36
C VAL A 199 11.17 -4.31 0.15
N LEU A 200 11.17 -3.70 -1.05
CA LEU A 200 10.19 -2.69 -1.43
C LEU A 200 9.06 -3.35 -2.21
N GLY A 201 7.82 -3.01 -1.86
CA GLY A 201 6.63 -3.28 -2.67
C GLY A 201 6.10 -1.95 -3.19
N ILE A 202 6.25 -1.67 -4.48
CA ILE A 202 5.85 -0.38 -5.06
C ILE A 202 4.74 -0.56 -6.10
N GLU A 203 3.82 0.42 -6.16
CA GLU A 203 2.93 0.54 -7.31
C GLU A 203 3.67 1.24 -8.46
N VAL A 204 3.48 0.74 -9.69
CA VAL A 204 4.01 1.38 -10.89
C VAL A 204 2.90 1.53 -11.91
N ASP A 205 2.46 2.76 -12.13
CA ASP A 205 1.49 3.09 -13.19
C ASP A 205 2.18 2.99 -14.56
N ARG A 206 1.47 2.42 -15.54
CA ARG A 206 1.98 2.28 -16.92
C ARG A 206 2.40 3.60 -17.56
N ARG A 207 1.77 4.71 -17.13
CA ARG A 207 2.08 6.05 -17.67
C ARG A 207 3.43 6.57 -17.23
N SER A 208 3.94 6.09 -16.09
CA SER A 208 5.27 6.43 -15.57
C SER A 208 6.38 5.59 -16.21
N VAL A 209 6.03 4.51 -16.92
CA VAL A 209 7.02 3.62 -17.56
C VAL A 209 7.40 4.11 -18.93
N GLN A 210 8.66 4.52 -19.11
CA GLN A 210 9.27 4.91 -20.37
C GLN A 210 10.53 4.07 -20.60
N ASP A 211 10.68 3.49 -21.77
CA ASP A 211 11.84 2.68 -22.18
C ASP A 211 12.22 1.56 -21.16
N GLY A 212 11.23 1.02 -20.47
CA GLY A 212 11.41 -0.06 -19.51
C GLY A 212 11.92 0.39 -18.15
N SER A 213 11.81 1.68 -17.81
CA SER A 213 12.06 2.22 -16.48
C SER A 213 11.01 3.26 -16.07
N SER A 214 11.07 3.72 -14.84
CA SER A 214 10.28 4.83 -14.31
C SER A 214 11.13 5.60 -13.29
N PRO A 215 10.78 6.87 -12.98
CA PRO A 215 11.54 7.65 -11.99
C PRO A 215 11.67 6.96 -10.62
N ALA A 216 10.66 6.18 -10.20
CA ALA A 216 10.71 5.41 -8.96
C ALA A 216 11.71 4.25 -9.04
N LEU A 217 11.75 3.54 -10.17
CA LEU A 217 12.71 2.46 -10.39
C LEU A 217 14.13 2.98 -10.47
N ASP A 218 14.35 4.09 -11.18
CA ASP A 218 15.67 4.71 -11.28
C ASP A 218 16.18 5.15 -9.91
N ALA A 219 15.32 5.76 -9.09
CA ALA A 219 15.67 6.15 -7.72
C ALA A 219 16.03 4.93 -6.84
N ALA A 220 15.27 3.83 -6.94
CA ALA A 220 15.56 2.60 -6.19
C ALA A 220 16.85 1.92 -6.67
N GLN A 221 17.07 1.85 -8.00
CA GLN A 221 18.29 1.27 -8.59
C GLN A 221 19.55 2.03 -8.17
N ALA A 222 19.47 3.36 -8.08
CA ALA A 222 20.59 4.19 -7.60
C ALA A 222 20.98 3.84 -6.14
N LEU A 223 20.07 3.27 -5.35
CA LEU A 223 20.30 2.78 -3.99
C LEU A 223 20.67 1.29 -3.92
N GLY A 224 20.89 0.64 -5.07
CA GLY A 224 21.32 -0.77 -5.16
C GLY A 224 20.19 -1.80 -5.21
N TYR A 225 18.95 -1.41 -5.45
CA TYR A 225 17.82 -2.34 -5.67
C TYR A 225 17.86 -2.87 -7.11
N THR A 226 18.61 -3.93 -7.33
CA THR A 226 18.88 -4.49 -8.67
C THR A 226 18.01 -5.68 -9.03
N HIS A 227 17.36 -6.31 -8.04
CA HIS A 227 16.47 -7.43 -8.29
C HIS A 227 15.01 -6.93 -8.32
N MET A 228 14.30 -7.28 -9.38
CA MET A 228 12.93 -6.86 -9.61
C MET A 228 12.03 -8.07 -9.87
N TYR A 229 10.83 -8.09 -9.25
CA TYR A 229 9.90 -9.19 -9.40
C TYR A 229 8.48 -8.67 -9.58
N ALA A 230 7.82 -9.16 -10.63
CA ALA A 230 6.44 -8.85 -10.93
C ALA A 230 5.52 -10.03 -10.62
N MET A 231 4.34 -9.74 -10.09
CA MET A 231 3.33 -10.77 -9.88
C MET A 231 2.78 -11.28 -11.22
N ARG A 232 2.73 -12.61 -11.40
CA ARG A 232 2.15 -13.24 -12.58
C ARG A 232 0.63 -13.16 -12.54
N ARG A 233 0.04 -12.85 -13.70
CA ARG A 233 -1.40 -13.05 -13.89
C ARG A 233 -1.67 -14.56 -14.04
N GLY A 234 -2.61 -15.10 -13.26
CA GLY A 234 -2.95 -16.52 -13.30
C GLY A 234 -3.65 -16.99 -12.02
N ARG A 235 -3.99 -18.28 -11.93
CA ARG A 235 -4.65 -18.85 -10.73
C ARG A 235 -3.73 -18.84 -9.50
N ALA A 236 -2.43 -19.07 -9.68
CA ALA A 236 -1.44 -18.96 -8.62
C ALA A 236 -0.86 -17.54 -8.61
N ALA A 237 -0.97 -16.83 -7.48
CA ALA A 237 -0.34 -15.53 -7.26
C ALA A 237 1.15 -15.75 -6.98
N LEU A 238 1.96 -15.87 -8.02
CA LEU A 238 3.40 -16.09 -7.95
C LEU A 238 4.14 -14.88 -8.48
N PHE A 239 5.31 -14.58 -7.91
CA PHE A 239 6.25 -13.61 -8.43
C PHE A 239 7.20 -14.27 -9.44
N ARG A 240 7.70 -13.47 -10.37
CA ARG A 240 8.79 -13.86 -11.27
C ARG A 240 9.76 -12.71 -11.41
N ALA A 241 11.03 -13.01 -11.58
CA ALA A 241 12.04 -12.02 -11.93
C ALA A 241 11.68 -11.34 -13.26
N VAL A 242 11.92 -10.04 -13.33
CA VAL A 242 11.78 -9.22 -14.54
C VAL A 242 12.99 -8.31 -14.64
N ASP A 243 13.58 -8.21 -15.83
CA ASP A 243 14.73 -7.34 -16.05
C ASP A 243 14.28 -5.88 -16.22
N ARG A 244 13.11 -5.69 -16.85
CA ARG A 244 12.52 -4.37 -17.10
C ARG A 244 11.00 -4.44 -17.02
N PRO A 245 10.34 -3.42 -16.45
CA PRO A 245 8.88 -3.34 -16.53
C PRO A 245 8.45 -3.06 -17.98
N THR A 246 7.37 -3.66 -18.37
CA THR A 246 6.67 -3.33 -19.61
C THR A 246 5.65 -2.23 -19.33
N ALA A 247 5.20 -1.50 -20.37
CA ALA A 247 4.20 -0.43 -20.25
C ALA A 247 2.81 -0.97 -19.83
N ARG A 248 2.70 -1.46 -18.62
CA ARG A 248 1.47 -1.93 -17.96
C ARG A 248 1.45 -1.49 -16.50
N ASN A 249 0.28 -1.47 -15.89
CA ASN A 249 0.16 -1.24 -14.46
C ASN A 249 0.69 -2.44 -13.66
N TYR A 250 1.52 -2.14 -12.67
CA TYR A 250 1.96 -3.09 -11.65
C TYR A 250 1.39 -2.63 -10.31
N PRO A 251 0.28 -3.21 -9.84
CA PRO A 251 -0.27 -2.87 -8.53
C PRO A 251 0.69 -3.25 -7.41
N LEU A 252 1.61 -4.17 -7.69
CA LEU A 252 2.70 -4.53 -6.80
C LEU A 252 3.89 -5.02 -7.63
N LEU A 253 4.98 -4.27 -7.59
CA LEU A 253 6.29 -4.64 -8.08
C LEU A 253 7.24 -4.72 -6.89
N LEU A 254 7.95 -5.85 -6.74
CA LEU A 254 8.93 -6.02 -5.66
C LEU A 254 10.31 -5.62 -6.15
N LEU A 255 11.03 -4.89 -5.30
CA LEU A 255 12.45 -4.57 -5.50
C LEU A 255 13.24 -5.03 -4.28
N SER A 256 14.42 -5.58 -4.51
CA SER A 256 15.33 -5.99 -3.43
C SER A 256 16.80 -5.82 -3.82
N LYS A 257 17.66 -5.66 -2.82
CA LYS A 257 19.12 -5.65 -3.01
C LYS A 257 19.68 -7.08 -3.09
N SER A 258 19.02 -8.03 -2.45
CA SER A 258 19.37 -9.46 -2.48
C SER A 258 18.35 -10.25 -3.27
N LYS A 259 18.76 -11.38 -3.86
CA LYS A 259 17.86 -12.25 -4.61
C LYS A 259 16.81 -12.88 -3.70
N LEU A 260 15.54 -12.81 -4.12
CA LEU A 260 14.43 -13.54 -3.53
C LEU A 260 14.17 -14.83 -4.33
N ASN A 261 13.73 -15.90 -3.66
CA ASN A 261 13.44 -17.19 -4.25
C ASN A 261 11.95 -17.37 -4.47
N PHE A 262 11.56 -17.70 -5.70
CA PHE A 262 10.15 -17.93 -6.10
C PHE A 262 10.01 -19.21 -6.91
N ASP A 263 10.89 -20.18 -6.64
CA ASP A 263 10.88 -21.52 -7.27
C ASP A 263 9.79 -22.42 -6.68
#